data_a6b978cf833ad8d7779be1b974d148a3
#
_entry.id   a6b978cf833ad8d7779be1b974d148a3
#
_cell.length_a   1.000
_cell.length_b   1.000
_cell.length_c   1.000
_cell.angle_alpha   90.00
_cell.angle_beta   90.00
_cell.angle_gamma   90.00
#
_symmetry.space_group_name_H-M   'P 1'
#
loop_
_entity.id
_entity.type
_entity.pdbx_description
1 polymer ?
#
loop_
_entity_poly.entity_id
_entity_poly.type
_entity_poly.pdbx_seq_one_letter_code
_entity_poly.pdbx_strand_id
1 'polypeptide(L)' 'MEDVVFASDVNAGDVVVLPGASAEVLVKQVRLGQGGFIFTVAPVGDDTLQAEQLVTLTAAARLQKGGRDLTR' A
#
# COMPACT_ATOMS: atom_id res chain seq x y z
N MET A 1 -13.51 -7.50 12.21
CA MET A 1 -12.72 -8.21 11.44
C MET A 1 -11.75 -7.38 10.77
N GLU A 2 -10.57 -7.73 10.72
CA GLU A 2 -9.59 -6.94 10.11
C GLU A 2 -9.36 -7.34 8.72
N ASP A 3 -9.17 -6.41 7.86
CA ASP A 3 -8.84 -6.70 6.48
C ASP A 3 -7.35 -6.63 6.34
N VAL A 4 -6.73 -7.77 6.32
CA VAL A 4 -5.29 -7.87 6.19
C VAL A 4 -4.99 -8.55 4.87
N VAL A 5 -4.04 -8.00 4.12
CA VAL A 5 -3.62 -8.60 2.86
C VAL A 5 -2.13 -8.77 2.88
N PHE A 6 -1.63 -9.73 2.12
CA PHE A 6 -0.20 -9.90 1.99
C PHE A 6 0.29 -8.94 0.89
N ALA A 7 1.54 -8.56 0.98
CA ALA A 7 2.10 -7.67 -0.02
C ALA A 7 1.93 -8.24 -1.42
N SER A 8 1.99 -9.55 -1.56
CA SER A 8 1.84 -10.16 -2.87
C SER A 8 0.44 -10.00 -3.44
N ASP A 9 -0.53 -9.63 -2.63
CA ASP A 9 -1.89 -9.48 -3.10
C ASP A 9 -2.29 -8.02 -3.30
N VAL A 10 -1.38 -7.11 -3.10
CA VAL A 10 -1.69 -5.69 -3.23
C VAL A 10 -1.52 -5.29 -4.69
N ASN A 11 -2.47 -4.55 -5.22
CA ASN A 11 -2.44 -4.12 -6.60
C ASN A 11 -2.49 -2.61 -6.67
N ALA A 12 -2.11 -2.07 -7.81
CA ALA A 12 -2.22 -0.64 -8.03
C ALA A 12 -3.69 -0.23 -7.87
N GLY A 13 -3.92 0.84 -7.19
CA GLY A 13 -5.27 1.31 -6.90
C GLY A 13 -5.74 0.95 -5.51
N ASP A 14 -5.03 0.05 -4.84
CA ASP A 14 -5.44 -0.33 -3.49
C ASP A 14 -5.00 0.72 -2.49
N VAL A 15 -5.74 0.84 -1.41
CA VAL A 15 -5.38 1.70 -0.30
C VAL A 15 -5.00 0.80 0.86
N VAL A 16 -3.83 1.00 1.42
CA VAL A 16 -3.34 0.14 2.49
C VAL A 16 -2.66 0.96 3.57
N VAL A 17 -2.45 0.34 4.71
CA VAL A 17 -1.66 0.93 5.79
C VAL A 17 -0.38 0.15 5.87
N LEU A 18 0.74 0.84 5.73
CA LEU A 18 2.04 0.18 5.72
C LEU A 18 2.43 -0.27 7.12
N PRO A 19 3.25 -1.30 7.23
CA PRO A 19 3.70 -1.76 8.54
C PRO A 19 4.43 -0.63 9.26
N GLY A 20 4.09 -0.41 10.49
CA GLY A 20 4.73 0.63 11.27
C GLY A 20 4.17 2.02 11.04
N ALA A 21 3.23 2.17 10.14
CA ALA A 21 2.62 3.45 9.88
C ALA A 21 1.19 3.43 10.37
N SER A 22 0.61 4.60 10.55
CA SER A 22 -0.77 4.66 10.96
C SER A 22 -1.65 5.38 9.95
N ALA A 23 -1.06 5.83 8.84
CA ALA A 23 -1.83 6.55 7.85
C ALA A 23 -2.03 5.67 6.62
N GLU A 24 -3.13 5.87 5.93
CA GLU A 24 -3.42 5.11 4.73
C GLU A 24 -2.70 5.71 3.56
N VAL A 25 -2.24 4.86 2.66
CA VAL A 25 -1.59 5.31 1.44
C VAL A 25 -2.24 4.62 0.25
N LEU A 26 -2.20 5.29 -0.88
CA LEU A 26 -2.69 4.74 -2.12
C LEU A 26 -1.53 4.13 -2.87
N VAL A 27 -1.68 2.90 -3.30
CA VAL A 27 -0.65 2.21 -4.07
C VAL A 27 -0.83 2.61 -5.52
N LYS A 28 0.18 3.26 -6.09
CA LYS A 28 0.08 3.71 -7.48
C LYS A 28 0.71 2.75 -8.45
N GLN A 29 1.69 1.98 -8.02
CA GLN A 29 2.35 1.05 -8.91
C GLN A 29 2.95 -0.06 -8.09
N VAL A 30 2.97 -1.26 -8.63
CA VAL A 30 3.56 -2.41 -7.97
C VAL A 30 4.57 -3.00 -8.93
N ARG A 31 5.79 -3.24 -8.45
CA ARG A 31 6.82 -3.83 -9.26
C ARG A 31 7.49 -4.94 -8.46
N LEU A 32 8.08 -5.88 -9.15
CA LEU A 32 8.78 -6.96 -8.50
C LEU A 32 10.26 -6.64 -8.52
N GLY A 33 10.87 -6.62 -7.39
CA GLY A 33 12.30 -6.34 -7.27
C GLY A 33 13.01 -7.49 -6.60
N GLN A 34 14.29 -7.31 -6.33
CA GLN A 34 15.06 -8.38 -5.75
C GLN A 34 14.73 -8.63 -4.30
N GLY A 35 14.35 -7.65 -3.58
CA GLY A 35 14.03 -7.84 -2.18
C GLY A 35 12.57 -8.11 -1.92
N GLY A 36 11.77 -8.23 -2.97
CA GLY A 36 10.34 -8.44 -2.81
C GLY A 36 9.58 -7.53 -3.74
N PHE A 37 8.44 -7.06 -3.28
CA PHE A 37 7.62 -6.18 -4.09
C PHE A 37 7.94 -4.73 -3.77
N ILE A 38 8.05 -3.92 -4.80
CA ILE A 38 8.33 -2.52 -4.65
C ILE A 38 7.06 -1.76 -4.98
N PHE A 39 6.56 -1.01 -4.01
CA PHE A 39 5.31 -0.28 -4.19
C PHE A 39 5.60 1.21 -4.28
N THR A 40 5.00 1.88 -5.25
CA THR A 40 5.00 3.32 -5.28
C THR A 40 3.72 3.75 -4.61
N VAL A 41 3.83 4.46 -3.51
CA VAL A 41 2.68 4.84 -2.71
C VAL A 41 2.67 6.33 -2.44
N ALA A 42 1.52 6.87 -2.16
CA ALA A 42 1.38 8.27 -1.77
C ALA A 42 0.27 8.37 -0.74
N PRO A 43 0.32 9.39 0.12
CA PRO A 43 -0.74 9.56 1.10
C PRO A 43 -2.07 9.75 0.40
N VAL A 44 -3.11 9.19 0.98
CA VAL A 44 -4.44 9.33 0.40
C VAL A 44 -4.82 10.80 0.45
N GLY A 45 -5.28 11.31 -0.68
CA GLY A 45 -5.64 12.70 -0.76
C GLY A 45 -4.53 13.62 -1.23
N ASP A 46 -3.31 13.11 -1.39
CA ASP A 46 -2.21 13.92 -1.84
C ASP A 46 -1.68 13.31 -3.13
N ASP A 47 -2.02 13.91 -4.25
CA ASP A 47 -1.64 13.37 -5.52
C ASP A 47 -0.40 13.97 -6.10
N THR A 48 0.36 14.72 -5.35
CA THR A 48 1.54 15.34 -5.93
C THR A 48 2.62 14.28 -6.11
N LEU A 49 3.43 14.44 -7.14
CA LEU A 49 4.49 13.49 -7.36
C LEU A 49 5.50 13.54 -6.24
N GLN A 50 5.64 14.66 -5.58
CA GLN A 50 6.60 14.74 -4.53
C GLN A 50 6.20 13.95 -3.30
N ALA A 51 4.96 13.58 -3.18
CA ALA A 51 4.52 12.78 -2.05
C ALA A 51 4.71 11.30 -2.28
N GLU A 52 5.12 10.89 -3.47
CA GLU A 52 5.27 9.48 -3.75
C GLU A 52 6.51 8.92 -3.10
N GLN A 53 6.41 7.72 -2.59
CA GLN A 53 7.53 7.06 -1.95
C GLN A 53 7.61 5.63 -2.44
N LEU A 54 8.80 5.08 -2.42
CA LEU A 54 8.98 3.69 -2.78
C LEU A 54 9.17 2.88 -1.51
N VAL A 55 8.44 1.80 -1.41
CA VAL A 55 8.49 0.93 -0.25
C VAL A 55 8.70 -0.48 -0.74
N THR A 56 9.68 -1.18 -0.20
CA THR A 56 9.95 -2.56 -0.57
C THR A 56 9.52 -3.47 0.55
N LEU A 57 8.69 -4.45 0.24
CA LEU A 57 8.20 -5.40 1.22
C LEU A 57 8.32 -6.80 0.67
N THR A 58 8.56 -7.75 1.54
CA THR A 58 8.57 -9.14 1.10
C THR A 58 7.15 -9.59 0.80
N ALA A 59 7.02 -10.66 0.06
CA ALA A 59 5.70 -11.15 -0.31
C ALA A 59 4.88 -11.55 0.91
N ALA A 60 5.54 -11.95 1.98
CA ALA A 60 4.81 -12.38 3.17
C ALA A 60 4.47 -11.24 4.10
N ALA A 61 4.88 -10.02 3.79
CA ALA A 61 4.55 -8.90 4.66
C ALA A 61 3.05 -8.69 4.68
N ARG A 62 2.52 -8.31 5.83
CA ARG A 62 1.10 -8.12 5.98
C ARG A 62 0.79 -6.65 6.08
N LEU A 63 -0.25 -6.23 5.40
CA LEU A 63 -0.68 -4.85 5.40
C LEU A 63 -2.15 -4.82 5.75
N GLN A 64 -2.56 -3.75 6.39
CA GLN A 64 -3.98 -3.58 6.62
C GLN A 64 -4.57 -2.91 5.42
N LYS A 65 -5.72 -3.39 4.99
CA LYS A 65 -6.38 -2.78 3.87
C LYS A 65 -7.09 -1.56 4.36
N GLY A 66 -6.86 -0.46 3.71
CA GLY A 66 -7.48 0.78 4.06
C GLY A 66 -8.63 1.12 3.16
N GLY A 67 -8.97 2.37 3.14
CA GLY A 67 -10.00 2.86 2.27
C GLY A 67 -11.33 2.30 2.60
N ARG A 68 -11.68 2.18 3.87
CA ARG A 68 -12.74 1.70 4.28
C ARG A 68 -13.80 1.98 3.47
N ASP A 69 -14.58 1.21 3.38
CA ASP A 69 -15.54 1.29 2.63
C ASP A 69 -16.47 2.26 2.94
N LEU A 70 -16.50 3.23 2.30
CA LEU A 70 -17.30 4.18 2.60
C LEU A 70 -18.56 4.03 2.06
N THR A 71 -18.76 2.99 1.45
CA THR A 71 -19.92 2.91 0.83
C THR A 71 -20.92 2.44 1.64
N ARG A 72 -20.80 2.35 2.57
CA ARG A 72 -21.69 1.90 3.25
C ARG A 72 -22.36 2.55 3.66
#